data_efc1cf6807a46d8b0d014de291490af3
#
_entry.id   efc1cf6807a46d8b0d014de291490af3
#
_cell.length_a   1.000
_cell.length_b   1.000
_cell.length_c   1.000
_cell.angle_alpha   90.00
_cell.angle_beta   90.00
_cell.angle_gamma   90.00
#
_symmetry.space_group_name_H-M   'P 1'
#
loop_
_entity.id
_entity.type
_entity.pdbx_description
1 polymer ?
#
loop_
_entity_poly.entity_id
_entity_poly.type
_entity_poly.pdbx_seq_one_letter_code
_entity_poly.pdbx_strand_id
1 'polypeptide(L)'
;TFAYYKELEAGHENVRVVYYEGGFNYSKINNFGAAACRGDYFLLLNNDTEMIDGGCIREMLGYCMREDVGIVGAKLLYADDTIQHAGVILGFGGTAGHAFIGKSRYDTGYFGRILCAQDYSAVTAACMMTKREAFEAVGGMTEELAVAFNDVDYCLKVRKHGWLVVYDPYAEMHHYESKSRGYEDSPEKVERFNGEVEILLSRWRDQIEQGDPYYNPNLTLDNSDFSLRR
;
A
#
# COMPACT_ATOMS: atom_id res chain seq x y z
N THR A 1 12.79 20.25 -11.04
CA THR A 1 12.68 19.31 -9.88
C THR A 1 13.85 19.54 -8.92
N PHE A 2 15.14 19.35 -9.29
CA PHE A 2 16.28 19.48 -8.36
C PHE A 2 16.46 20.87 -7.75
N ALA A 3 16.21 21.95 -8.50
CA ALA A 3 16.24 23.32 -7.97
C ALA A 3 15.17 23.52 -6.89
N TYR A 4 13.97 23.02 -7.13
CA TYR A 4 12.87 23.05 -6.16
C TYR A 4 13.20 22.28 -4.87
N TYR A 5 13.80 21.08 -4.99
CA TYR A 5 14.19 20.32 -3.79
C TYR A 5 15.26 21.04 -2.95
N LYS A 6 16.23 21.68 -3.60
CA LYS A 6 17.24 22.50 -2.90
C LYS A 6 16.62 23.70 -2.18
N GLU A 7 15.66 24.36 -2.81
CA GLU A 7 14.93 25.47 -2.22
C GLU A 7 14.08 25.01 -1.02
N LEU A 8 13.40 23.88 -1.16
CA LEU A 8 12.60 23.27 -0.09
C LEU A 8 13.47 22.92 1.12
N GLU A 9 14.60 22.26 0.91
CA GLU A 9 15.56 21.89 1.96
C GLU A 9 16.17 23.12 2.65
N ALA A 10 16.49 24.18 1.88
CA ALA A 10 17.01 25.43 2.41
C ALA A 10 15.97 26.24 3.21
N GLY A 11 14.69 26.11 2.86
CA GLY A 11 13.59 26.82 3.52
C GLY A 11 12.98 26.12 4.73
N HIS A 12 13.28 24.86 4.95
CA HIS A 12 12.62 24.03 5.96
C HIS A 12 13.60 23.10 6.70
N GLU A 13 13.87 23.35 7.96
CA GLU A 13 14.80 22.56 8.79
C GLU A 13 14.39 21.08 8.95
N ASN A 14 13.10 20.77 8.79
CA ASN A 14 12.54 19.42 8.87
C ASN A 14 12.51 18.69 7.52
N VAL A 15 12.96 19.32 6.45
CA VAL A 15 13.08 18.71 5.12
C VAL A 15 14.52 18.35 4.84
N ARG A 16 14.75 17.15 4.35
CA ARG A 16 16.05 16.66 3.91
C ARG A 16 15.89 15.88 2.60
N VAL A 17 16.70 16.22 1.62
CA VAL A 17 16.74 15.54 0.34
C VAL A 17 17.87 14.53 0.32
N VAL A 18 17.55 13.27 0.05
CA VAL A 18 18.55 12.21 -0.13
C VAL A 18 18.49 11.69 -1.56
N TYR A 19 19.65 11.42 -2.14
CA TYR A 19 19.76 10.99 -3.53
C TYR A 19 20.08 9.51 -3.57
N TYR A 20 19.22 8.74 -4.22
CA TYR A 20 19.42 7.31 -4.47
C TYR A 20 20.07 7.14 -5.86
N GLU A 21 21.23 6.52 -5.88
CA GLU A 21 21.96 6.22 -7.12
C GLU A 21 21.67 4.79 -7.55
N GLY A 22 20.73 4.60 -8.47
CA GLY A 22 20.35 3.29 -8.97
C GLY A 22 19.15 3.33 -9.91
N GLY A 23 18.84 2.20 -10.52
CA GLY A 23 17.60 2.02 -11.29
C GLY A 23 16.38 2.06 -10.38
N PHE A 24 15.20 2.34 -10.97
CA PHE A 24 13.96 2.37 -10.22
C PHE A 24 13.67 1.01 -9.58
N ASN A 25 13.54 1.00 -8.29
CA ASN A 25 13.10 -0.12 -7.47
C ASN A 25 12.43 0.47 -6.23
N TYR A 26 11.12 0.32 -6.13
CA TYR A 26 10.33 0.94 -5.07
C TYR A 26 10.81 0.48 -3.68
N SER A 27 11.05 -0.81 -3.51
CA SER A 27 11.49 -1.39 -2.24
C SER A 27 12.86 -0.84 -1.81
N LYS A 28 13.84 -0.81 -2.72
CA LYS A 28 15.19 -0.26 -2.44
C LYS A 28 15.14 1.22 -2.08
N ILE A 29 14.37 2.01 -2.82
CA ILE A 29 14.23 3.44 -2.58
C ILE A 29 13.63 3.69 -1.21
N ASN A 30 12.59 2.94 -0.83
CA ASN A 30 11.96 3.10 0.48
C ASN A 30 12.83 2.58 1.64
N ASN A 31 13.54 1.47 1.47
CA ASN A 31 14.53 1.00 2.45
C ASN A 31 15.65 2.04 2.66
N PHE A 32 16.16 2.62 1.58
CA PHE A 32 17.15 3.69 1.62
C PHE A 32 16.61 4.95 2.31
N GLY A 33 15.39 5.36 1.98
CA GLY A 33 14.72 6.50 2.60
C GLY A 33 14.48 6.29 4.09
N ALA A 34 13.99 5.11 4.49
CA ALA A 34 13.74 4.76 5.88
C ALA A 34 15.01 4.80 6.73
N ALA A 35 16.15 4.34 6.20
CA ALA A 35 17.46 4.43 6.88
C ALA A 35 17.91 5.88 7.13
N ALA A 36 17.44 6.82 6.31
CA ALA A 36 17.72 8.24 6.48
C ALA A 36 16.74 8.95 7.44
N CYS A 37 15.58 8.39 7.73
CA CYS A 37 14.56 8.97 8.61
C CYS A 37 14.90 8.83 10.09
N ARG A 38 14.29 9.67 10.95
CA ARG A 38 14.52 9.69 12.41
C ARG A 38 13.25 9.45 13.23
N GLY A 39 12.05 9.54 12.61
CA GLY A 39 10.76 9.37 13.28
C GLY A 39 10.48 7.93 13.69
N ASP A 40 9.60 7.75 14.67
CA ASP A 40 9.14 6.44 15.14
C ASP A 40 8.09 5.82 14.21
N TYR A 41 7.54 6.63 13.31
CA TYR A 41 6.58 6.23 12.29
C TYR A 41 7.09 6.68 10.92
N PHE A 42 6.95 5.83 9.93
CA PHE A 42 7.24 6.14 8.53
C PHE A 42 5.91 6.33 7.78
N LEU A 43 5.84 7.34 6.94
CA LEU A 43 4.80 7.48 5.94
C LEU A 43 5.43 7.24 4.57
N LEU A 44 5.16 6.08 3.97
CA LEU A 44 5.45 5.82 2.56
C LEU A 44 4.38 6.55 1.76
N LEU A 45 4.79 7.46 0.89
CA LEU A 45 3.89 8.33 0.15
C LEU A 45 4.40 8.53 -1.27
N ASN A 46 3.60 8.14 -2.24
CA ASN A 46 3.92 8.39 -3.64
C ASN A 46 3.87 9.88 -3.97
N ASN A 47 4.72 10.31 -4.90
CA ASN A 47 4.81 11.72 -5.30
C ASN A 47 3.66 12.20 -6.21
N ASP A 48 2.76 11.31 -6.59
CA ASP A 48 1.56 11.55 -7.40
C ASP A 48 0.27 11.37 -6.58
N THR A 49 0.36 11.58 -5.27
CA THR A 49 -0.78 11.64 -4.34
C THR A 49 -1.14 13.07 -3.97
N GLU A 50 -2.42 13.32 -3.72
CA GLU A 50 -2.96 14.60 -3.26
C GLU A 50 -3.92 14.37 -2.09
N MET A 51 -3.65 15.03 -0.96
CA MET A 51 -4.51 14.94 0.22
C MET A 51 -5.82 15.69 -0.01
N ILE A 52 -6.95 15.05 0.26
CA ILE A 52 -8.27 15.68 0.18
C ILE A 52 -8.56 16.46 1.46
N ASP A 53 -8.10 15.94 2.61
CA ASP A 53 -8.22 16.59 3.91
C ASP A 53 -6.88 16.64 4.63
N GLY A 54 -6.55 17.80 5.19
CA GLY A 54 -5.27 18.00 5.92
C GLY A 54 -5.15 17.21 7.23
N GLY A 55 -6.22 16.57 7.70
CA GLY A 55 -6.27 15.71 8.89
C GLY A 55 -5.82 14.26 8.65
N CYS A 56 -5.74 13.82 7.39
CA CYS A 56 -5.55 12.40 7.06
C CYS A 56 -4.29 11.77 7.67
N ILE A 57 -3.15 12.47 7.74
CA ILE A 57 -1.93 11.95 8.40
C ILE A 57 -2.14 11.75 9.90
N ARG A 58 -2.88 12.66 10.54
CA ARG A 58 -3.17 12.55 11.98
C ARG A 58 -4.12 11.39 12.25
N GLU A 59 -5.08 11.17 11.37
CA GLU A 59 -6.02 10.05 11.45
C GLU A 59 -5.27 8.72 11.37
N MET A 60 -4.44 8.54 10.34
CA MET A 60 -3.59 7.35 10.21
C MET A 60 -2.68 7.15 11.41
N LEU A 61 -2.09 8.22 11.95
CA LEU A 61 -1.22 8.14 13.12
C LEU A 61 -1.99 7.65 14.35
N GLY A 62 -3.23 8.09 14.53
CA GLY A 62 -4.09 7.66 15.63
C GLY A 62 -4.26 6.14 15.69
N TYR A 63 -4.50 5.49 14.55
CA TYR A 63 -4.52 4.02 14.46
C TYR A 63 -3.13 3.41 14.61
N CYS A 64 -2.11 3.97 13.97
CA CYS A 64 -0.77 3.43 13.99
C CYS A 64 -0.10 3.48 15.37
N MET A 65 -0.54 4.36 16.26
CA MET A 65 -0.07 4.44 17.66
C MET A 65 -0.56 3.30 18.55
N ARG A 66 -1.58 2.54 18.16
CA ARG A 66 -2.03 1.37 18.90
C ARG A 66 -0.91 0.32 18.94
N GLU A 67 -0.75 -0.37 20.06
CA GLU A 67 0.31 -1.38 20.24
C GLU A 67 0.20 -2.54 19.25
N ASP A 68 -1.03 -2.95 18.94
CA ASP A 68 -1.36 -4.09 18.06
C ASP A 68 -1.30 -3.76 16.56
N VAL A 69 -1.22 -2.47 16.17
CA VAL A 69 -1.20 -2.04 14.76
C VAL A 69 0.22 -1.77 14.30
N GLY A 70 0.64 -2.39 13.21
CA GLY A 70 1.93 -2.17 12.57
C GLY A 70 1.86 -1.29 11.34
N ILE A 71 0.73 -1.34 10.62
CA ILE A 71 0.53 -0.64 9.34
C ILE A 71 -0.87 -0.05 9.28
N VAL A 72 -0.97 1.16 8.68
CA VAL A 72 -2.24 1.81 8.33
C VAL A 72 -2.16 2.28 6.88
N GLY A 73 -3.15 1.91 6.06
CA GLY A 73 -3.29 2.37 4.66
C GLY A 73 -4.47 3.31 4.50
N ALA A 74 -4.29 4.36 3.72
CA ALA A 74 -5.33 5.32 3.38
C ALA A 74 -6.30 4.78 2.32
N LYS A 75 -7.50 5.36 2.24
CA LYS A 75 -8.39 5.21 1.10
C LYS A 75 -7.88 6.06 -0.07
N LEU A 76 -7.65 5.41 -1.22
CA LEU A 76 -7.18 6.13 -2.40
C LEU A 76 -8.28 6.18 -3.47
N LEU A 77 -8.34 7.32 -4.13
CA LEU A 77 -9.27 7.61 -5.21
C LEU A 77 -8.52 7.90 -6.50
N TYR A 78 -9.12 7.50 -7.62
CA TYR A 78 -8.72 8.00 -8.93
C TYR A 78 -9.12 9.48 -9.10
N ALA A 79 -8.63 10.12 -10.16
CA ALA A 79 -8.92 11.52 -10.46
C ALA A 79 -10.41 11.83 -10.69
N ASP A 80 -11.23 10.83 -10.93
CA ASP A 80 -12.69 10.91 -11.15
C ASP A 80 -13.51 10.58 -9.89
N ASP A 81 -12.89 10.55 -8.71
CA ASP A 81 -13.49 10.19 -7.43
C ASP A 81 -14.01 8.74 -7.34
N THR A 82 -13.58 7.86 -8.22
CA THR A 82 -13.81 6.43 -8.02
C THR A 82 -12.72 5.80 -7.15
N ILE A 83 -13.07 4.72 -6.45
CA ILE A 83 -12.17 4.03 -5.53
C ILE A 83 -11.05 3.34 -6.33
N GLN A 84 -9.80 3.65 -5.97
CA GLN A 84 -8.62 2.95 -6.42
C GLN A 84 -8.18 1.89 -5.39
N HIS A 85 -8.20 2.26 -4.10
CA HIS A 85 -7.81 1.40 -3.00
C HIS A 85 -8.74 1.57 -1.79
N ALA A 86 -9.27 0.44 -1.32
CA ALA A 86 -9.99 0.33 -0.05
C ALA A 86 -9.67 -1.03 0.62
N GLY A 87 -8.36 -1.33 0.72
CA GLY A 87 -7.82 -2.59 1.22
C GLY A 87 -7.46 -3.58 0.11
N VAL A 88 -6.66 -4.58 0.46
CA VAL A 88 -6.20 -5.66 -0.43
C VAL A 88 -6.65 -7.01 0.11
N ILE A 89 -7.20 -7.83 -0.76
CA ILE A 89 -7.63 -9.21 -0.48
C ILE A 89 -6.66 -10.20 -1.14
N LEU A 90 -6.21 -11.19 -0.38
CA LEU A 90 -5.44 -12.30 -0.90
C LEU A 90 -6.34 -13.23 -1.74
N GLY A 91 -5.82 -13.68 -2.85
CA GLY A 91 -6.53 -14.58 -3.77
C GLY A 91 -7.21 -13.87 -4.95
N PHE A 92 -7.45 -12.56 -4.91
CA PHE A 92 -7.95 -11.84 -6.08
C PHE A 92 -6.97 -11.98 -7.25
N GLY A 93 -7.48 -12.42 -8.41
CA GLY A 93 -6.67 -12.68 -9.59
C GLY A 93 -5.58 -13.76 -9.39
N GLY A 94 -5.75 -14.65 -8.42
CA GLY A 94 -4.80 -15.73 -8.10
C GLY A 94 -3.61 -15.32 -7.23
N THR A 95 -3.51 -14.04 -6.88
CA THR A 95 -2.42 -13.48 -6.03
C THR A 95 -2.95 -12.59 -4.92
N ALA A 96 -3.11 -11.32 -5.18
CA ALA A 96 -3.72 -10.33 -4.31
C ALA A 96 -4.21 -9.15 -5.14
N GLY A 97 -5.29 -8.51 -4.73
CA GLY A 97 -5.85 -7.38 -5.47
C GLY A 97 -6.63 -6.43 -4.59
N HIS A 98 -6.81 -5.22 -5.10
CA HIS A 98 -7.53 -4.16 -4.41
C HIS A 98 -9.03 -4.44 -4.38
N ALA A 99 -9.65 -4.19 -3.24
CA ALA A 99 -11.09 -4.28 -3.04
C ALA A 99 -11.81 -3.04 -3.60
N PHE A 100 -13.00 -3.24 -4.15
CA PHE A 100 -13.93 -2.20 -4.56
C PHE A 100 -13.45 -1.23 -5.65
N ILE A 101 -12.46 -1.62 -6.47
CA ILE A 101 -11.96 -0.77 -7.57
C ILE A 101 -13.11 -0.26 -8.45
N GLY A 102 -13.08 1.02 -8.79
CA GLY A 102 -14.03 1.68 -9.69
C GLY A 102 -15.41 1.97 -9.07
N LYS A 103 -15.64 1.58 -7.80
CA LYS A 103 -16.85 2.01 -7.09
C LYS A 103 -16.79 3.50 -6.80
N SER A 104 -17.96 4.13 -6.66
CA SER A 104 -18.04 5.53 -6.23
C SER A 104 -17.38 5.73 -4.86
N ARG A 105 -16.71 6.86 -4.65
CA ARG A 105 -16.19 7.31 -3.35
C ARG A 105 -17.23 7.18 -2.22
N TYR A 106 -18.51 7.37 -2.54
CA TYR A 106 -19.62 7.35 -1.59
C TYR A 106 -20.31 5.98 -1.47
N ASP A 107 -19.83 4.96 -2.19
CA ASP A 107 -20.37 3.60 -2.07
C ASP A 107 -20.05 3.06 -0.66
N THR A 108 -20.99 2.32 -0.11
CA THR A 108 -20.82 1.72 1.22
C THR A 108 -20.05 0.41 1.17
N GLY A 109 -19.99 -0.22 0.00
CA GLY A 109 -19.42 -1.56 -0.18
C GLY A 109 -20.21 -2.67 0.52
N TYR A 110 -19.63 -3.84 0.58
CA TYR A 110 -20.19 -5.00 1.25
C TYR A 110 -20.30 -4.75 2.76
N PHE A 111 -21.54 -4.62 3.27
CA PHE A 111 -21.83 -4.34 4.69
C PHE A 111 -21.09 -3.15 5.29
N GLY A 112 -20.90 -2.08 4.54
CA GLY A 112 -20.26 -0.84 5.02
C GLY A 112 -18.72 -0.90 5.06
N ARG A 113 -18.09 -1.91 4.47
CA ARG A 113 -16.64 -2.10 4.53
C ARG A 113 -15.80 -0.94 3.96
N ILE A 114 -16.35 -0.17 3.03
CA ILE A 114 -15.66 1.01 2.49
C ILE A 114 -15.61 2.15 3.51
N LEU A 115 -16.59 2.20 4.44
CA LEU A 115 -16.78 3.31 5.37
C LEU A 115 -16.21 3.10 6.77
N CYS A 116 -15.75 1.88 7.07
CA CYS A 116 -15.29 1.53 8.41
C CYS A 116 -13.79 1.21 8.42
N ALA A 117 -13.08 1.75 9.40
CA ALA A 117 -11.72 1.29 9.68
C ALA A 117 -11.76 -0.18 10.10
N GLN A 118 -10.90 -0.99 9.49
CA GLN A 118 -10.89 -2.43 9.71
C GLN A 118 -9.58 -3.07 9.30
N ASP A 119 -9.36 -4.29 9.78
CA ASP A 119 -8.20 -5.08 9.40
C ASP A 119 -8.34 -5.65 7.99
N TYR A 120 -7.23 -5.65 7.28
CA TYR A 120 -7.04 -6.25 5.98
C TYR A 120 -5.76 -7.09 5.93
N SER A 121 -5.64 -7.97 4.95
CA SER A 121 -4.41 -8.72 4.73
C SER A 121 -3.28 -7.85 4.25
N ALA A 122 -3.58 -6.84 3.45
CA ALA A 122 -2.63 -5.84 3.01
C ALA A 122 -3.31 -4.51 2.64
N VAL A 123 -2.50 -3.46 2.53
CA VAL A 123 -2.86 -2.14 2.00
C VAL A 123 -1.73 -1.67 1.07
N THR A 124 -2.03 -0.74 0.15
CA THR A 124 -1.03 -0.25 -0.79
C THR A 124 -0.05 0.73 -0.17
N ALA A 125 1.21 0.65 -0.58
CA ALA A 125 2.25 1.60 -0.16
C ALA A 125 2.23 2.92 -0.92
N ALA A 126 1.26 3.17 -1.80
CA ALA A 126 1.06 4.49 -2.38
C ALA A 126 0.75 5.56 -1.31
N CYS A 127 0.06 5.17 -0.22
CA CYS A 127 -0.03 5.92 1.03
C CYS A 127 -0.16 4.93 2.21
N MET A 128 0.93 4.67 2.89
CA MET A 128 1.02 3.70 3.97
C MET A 128 1.81 4.27 5.14
N MET A 129 1.22 4.29 6.32
CA MET A 129 1.93 4.58 7.55
C MET A 129 2.33 3.28 8.24
N THR A 130 3.56 3.21 8.74
CA THR A 130 4.06 2.03 9.47
C THR A 130 4.94 2.43 10.64
N LYS A 131 4.96 1.63 11.71
CA LYS A 131 5.91 1.80 12.81
C LYS A 131 7.33 1.52 12.34
N ARG A 132 8.30 2.31 12.81
CA ARG A 132 9.73 1.99 12.64
C ARG A 132 10.04 0.59 13.19
N GLU A 133 9.57 0.28 14.39
CA GLU A 133 9.74 -1.01 15.04
C GLU A 133 9.28 -2.17 14.14
N ALA A 134 8.09 -2.06 13.56
CA ALA A 134 7.57 -3.09 12.65
C ALA A 134 8.40 -3.19 11.36
N PHE A 135 8.81 -2.04 10.80
CA PHE A 135 9.63 -2.00 9.59
C PHE A 135 11.00 -2.66 9.81
N GLU A 136 11.66 -2.35 10.91
CA GLU A 136 12.96 -2.89 11.27
C GLU A 136 12.89 -4.39 11.64
N ALA A 137 11.87 -4.80 12.38
CA ALA A 137 11.67 -6.18 12.79
C ALA A 137 11.53 -7.15 11.61
N VAL A 138 10.94 -6.69 10.50
CA VAL A 138 10.76 -7.53 9.29
C VAL A 138 11.87 -7.33 8.26
N GLY A 139 12.88 -6.49 8.54
CA GLY A 139 13.99 -6.18 7.64
C GLY A 139 13.58 -5.31 6.44
N GLY A 140 12.60 -4.43 6.61
CA GLY A 140 12.11 -3.53 5.58
C GLY A 140 11.35 -4.21 4.44
N MET A 141 11.33 -3.59 3.26
CA MET A 141 10.68 -4.12 2.06
C MET A 141 11.60 -5.11 1.33
N THR A 142 11.02 -6.11 0.67
CA THR A 142 11.74 -7.12 -0.11
C THR A 142 12.19 -6.54 -1.44
N GLU A 143 13.50 -6.40 -1.63
CA GLU A 143 14.10 -5.67 -2.75
C GLU A 143 13.99 -6.37 -4.10
N GLU A 144 13.73 -7.67 -4.12
CA GLU A 144 13.42 -8.45 -5.32
C GLU A 144 12.04 -8.08 -5.91
N LEU A 145 11.13 -7.53 -5.10
CA LEU A 145 9.84 -6.98 -5.52
C LEU A 145 10.02 -5.49 -5.82
N ALA A 146 10.43 -5.20 -7.04
CA ALA A 146 10.81 -3.84 -7.44
C ALA A 146 9.63 -2.90 -7.65
N VAL A 147 8.47 -3.44 -8.07
CA VAL A 147 7.29 -2.67 -8.49
C VAL A 147 6.00 -3.26 -7.97
N ALA A 148 5.66 -4.51 -8.32
CA ALA A 148 4.42 -5.15 -7.92
C ALA A 148 4.58 -5.95 -6.62
N PHE A 149 3.50 -6.03 -5.84
CA PHE A 149 3.38 -6.86 -4.64
C PHE A 149 4.38 -6.58 -3.51
N ASN A 150 5.21 -5.55 -3.62
CA ASN A 150 6.15 -5.17 -2.56
C ASN A 150 5.43 -4.76 -1.27
N ASP A 151 4.31 -4.07 -1.39
CA ASP A 151 3.41 -3.68 -0.31
C ASP A 151 2.67 -4.87 0.29
N VAL A 152 2.18 -5.79 -0.55
CA VAL A 152 1.53 -7.02 -0.10
C VAL A 152 2.51 -7.88 0.70
N ASP A 153 3.69 -8.15 0.17
CA ASP A 153 4.75 -8.90 0.87
C ASP A 153 5.12 -8.24 2.20
N TYR A 154 5.28 -6.92 2.20
CA TYR A 154 5.62 -6.17 3.40
C TYR A 154 4.52 -6.29 4.47
N CYS A 155 3.24 -6.11 4.09
CA CYS A 155 2.11 -6.29 4.98
C CYS A 155 2.05 -7.70 5.56
N LEU A 156 2.27 -8.73 4.73
CA LEU A 156 2.26 -10.12 5.18
C LEU A 156 3.41 -10.44 6.14
N LYS A 157 4.61 -9.86 5.93
CA LYS A 157 5.72 -9.96 6.89
C LYS A 157 5.35 -9.36 8.24
N VAL A 158 4.78 -8.14 8.25
CA VAL A 158 4.38 -7.45 9.47
C VAL A 158 3.29 -8.24 10.21
N ARG A 159 2.29 -8.76 9.50
CA ARG A 159 1.25 -9.62 10.08
C ARG A 159 1.82 -10.93 10.67
N LYS A 160 2.78 -11.54 10.01
CA LYS A 160 3.45 -12.76 10.53
C LYS A 160 4.18 -12.52 11.85
N HIS A 161 4.57 -11.27 12.14
CA HIS A 161 5.14 -10.85 13.42
C HIS A 161 4.09 -10.47 14.46
N GLY A 162 2.81 -10.56 14.15
CA GLY A 162 1.70 -10.38 15.11
C GLY A 162 1.05 -9.00 15.10
N TRP A 163 1.45 -8.09 14.22
CA TRP A 163 0.78 -6.80 14.07
C TRP A 163 -0.37 -6.85 13.08
N LEU A 164 -1.34 -5.96 13.30
CA LEU A 164 -2.47 -5.72 12.41
C LEU A 164 -2.07 -4.76 11.28
N VAL A 165 -2.75 -4.93 10.15
CA VAL A 165 -2.74 -4.01 9.00
C VAL A 165 -4.14 -3.42 8.88
N VAL A 166 -4.28 -2.13 9.08
CA VAL A 166 -5.56 -1.42 9.14
C VAL A 166 -5.78 -0.60 7.87
N TYR A 167 -6.94 -0.72 7.28
CA TYR A 167 -7.47 0.23 6.30
C TYR A 167 -8.21 1.36 7.01
N ASP A 168 -7.84 2.60 6.73
CA ASP A 168 -8.44 3.81 7.28
C ASP A 168 -9.23 4.57 6.21
N PRO A 169 -10.58 4.51 6.24
CA PRO A 169 -11.43 5.20 5.27
C PRO A 169 -11.51 6.71 5.47
N TYR A 170 -11.06 7.23 6.61
CA TYR A 170 -11.12 8.66 6.94
C TYR A 170 -9.88 9.42 6.45
N ALA A 171 -8.80 8.70 6.14
CA ALA A 171 -7.64 9.23 5.45
C ALA A 171 -7.85 9.09 3.93
N GLU A 172 -8.44 10.10 3.29
CA GLU A 172 -8.73 10.07 1.85
C GLU A 172 -7.73 10.88 1.05
N MET A 173 -7.22 10.29 -0.04
CA MET A 173 -6.30 10.94 -0.99
C MET A 173 -6.67 10.60 -2.43
N HIS A 174 -6.39 11.51 -3.36
CA HIS A 174 -6.27 11.14 -4.77
C HIS A 174 -4.89 10.54 -5.03
N HIS A 175 -4.83 9.52 -5.87
CA HIS A 175 -3.58 8.95 -6.37
C HIS A 175 -3.66 8.89 -7.90
N TYR A 176 -2.86 9.74 -8.55
CA TYR A 176 -2.87 9.95 -10.00
C TYR A 176 -2.00 8.93 -10.72
N GLU A 177 -2.25 7.65 -10.45
CA GLU A 177 -1.49 6.51 -10.95
C GLU A 177 -1.17 6.60 -12.46
N SER A 178 -0.03 6.04 -12.84
CA SER A 178 0.42 5.87 -14.24
C SER A 178 0.85 7.14 -14.97
N LYS A 179 0.79 8.33 -14.37
CA LYS A 179 1.27 9.57 -15.04
C LYS A 179 2.77 9.55 -15.31
N SER A 180 3.55 8.95 -14.43
CA SER A 180 5.02 8.94 -14.54
C SER A 180 5.59 7.65 -15.12
N ARG A 181 4.90 6.51 -14.97
CA ARG A 181 5.42 5.17 -15.35
C ARG A 181 4.73 4.55 -16.55
N GLY A 182 3.52 4.99 -16.89
CA GLY A 182 2.68 4.37 -17.93
C GLY A 182 2.12 3.01 -17.52
N TYR A 183 1.36 2.39 -18.42
CA TYR A 183 0.73 1.07 -18.19
C TYR A 183 1.76 -0.08 -18.26
N GLU A 184 1.42 -1.23 -17.70
CA GLU A 184 2.21 -2.48 -17.73
C GLU A 184 1.99 -3.25 -19.04
N ASP A 185 2.27 -2.62 -20.17
CA ASP A 185 1.90 -3.06 -21.53
C ASP A 185 3.11 -3.45 -22.42
N SER A 186 4.35 -3.19 -21.97
CA SER A 186 5.53 -3.65 -22.72
C SER A 186 5.92 -5.08 -22.34
N PRO A 187 6.54 -5.86 -23.26
CA PRO A 187 7.00 -7.22 -22.97
C PRO A 187 7.90 -7.32 -21.75
N GLU A 188 8.83 -6.37 -21.57
CA GLU A 188 9.76 -6.32 -20.43
C GLU A 188 9.03 -6.08 -19.10
N LYS A 189 8.00 -5.24 -19.12
CA LYS A 189 7.18 -4.97 -17.92
C LYS A 189 6.33 -6.19 -17.55
N VAL A 190 5.76 -6.87 -18.55
CA VAL A 190 5.01 -8.12 -18.35
C VAL A 190 5.91 -9.22 -17.80
N GLU A 191 7.12 -9.39 -18.35
CA GLU A 191 8.08 -10.36 -17.85
C GLU A 191 8.48 -10.06 -16.39
N ARG A 192 8.79 -8.80 -16.08
CA ARG A 192 9.06 -8.38 -14.70
C ARG A 192 7.88 -8.70 -13.78
N PHE A 193 6.64 -8.31 -14.17
CA PHE A 193 5.44 -8.56 -13.37
C PHE A 193 5.25 -10.05 -13.08
N ASN A 194 5.42 -10.91 -14.09
CA ASN A 194 5.34 -12.36 -13.92
C ASN A 194 6.41 -12.89 -12.96
N GLY A 195 7.64 -12.38 -13.04
CA GLY A 195 8.70 -12.71 -12.09
C GLY A 195 8.35 -12.28 -10.65
N GLU A 196 7.75 -11.10 -10.46
CA GLU A 196 7.31 -10.63 -9.16
C GLU A 196 6.12 -11.46 -8.61
N VAL A 197 5.21 -11.95 -9.48
CA VAL A 197 4.18 -12.94 -9.12
C VAL A 197 4.82 -14.23 -8.59
N GLU A 198 5.82 -14.76 -9.29
CA GLU A 198 6.51 -15.98 -8.86
C GLU A 198 7.20 -15.79 -7.50
N ILE A 199 7.85 -14.66 -7.27
CA ILE A 199 8.47 -14.31 -5.98
C ILE A 199 7.41 -14.26 -4.89
N LEU A 200 6.29 -13.56 -5.10
CA LEU A 200 5.20 -13.50 -4.12
C LEU A 200 4.69 -14.91 -3.80
N LEU A 201 4.36 -15.70 -4.81
CA LEU A 201 3.84 -17.06 -4.63
C LEU A 201 4.87 -18.00 -3.99
N SER A 202 6.16 -17.85 -4.25
CA SER A 202 7.21 -18.64 -3.59
C SER A 202 7.25 -18.41 -2.08
N ARG A 203 6.83 -17.25 -1.61
CA ARG A 203 6.87 -16.82 -0.21
C ARG A 203 5.54 -17.05 0.53
N TRP A 204 4.42 -16.88 -0.17
CA TRP A 204 3.09 -16.73 0.45
C TRP A 204 2.00 -17.64 -0.14
N ARG A 205 2.35 -18.63 -0.98
CA ARG A 205 1.39 -19.54 -1.61
C ARG A 205 0.44 -20.16 -0.62
N ASP A 206 0.96 -20.71 0.47
CA ASP A 206 0.15 -21.41 1.47
C ASP A 206 -0.91 -20.48 2.10
N GLN A 207 -0.54 -19.22 2.40
CA GLN A 207 -1.48 -18.22 2.94
C GLN A 207 -2.53 -17.81 1.92
N ILE A 208 -2.14 -17.65 0.65
CA ILE A 208 -3.06 -17.30 -0.44
C ILE A 208 -4.06 -18.45 -0.70
N GLU A 209 -3.59 -19.69 -0.73
CA GLU A 209 -4.41 -20.88 -0.95
C GLU A 209 -5.32 -21.20 0.25
N GLN A 210 -4.92 -20.90 1.48
CA GLN A 210 -5.77 -21.00 2.68
C GLN A 210 -6.92 -19.98 2.67
N GLY A 211 -6.80 -18.92 1.87
CA GLY A 211 -7.76 -17.84 1.76
C GLY A 211 -7.48 -16.69 2.72
N ASP A 212 -8.00 -15.53 2.36
CA ASP A 212 -7.85 -14.30 3.15
C ASP A 212 -8.69 -14.37 4.43
N PRO A 213 -8.10 -14.19 5.63
CA PRO A 213 -8.83 -14.30 6.90
C PRO A 213 -9.87 -13.17 7.09
N TYR A 214 -9.79 -12.09 6.33
CA TYR A 214 -10.73 -10.98 6.36
C TYR A 214 -11.76 -11.03 5.22
N TYR A 215 -11.79 -12.13 4.44
CA TYR A 215 -12.68 -12.29 3.31
C TYR A 215 -13.58 -13.53 3.47
N ASN A 216 -14.87 -13.38 3.21
CA ASN A 216 -15.81 -14.49 3.34
C ASN A 216 -15.59 -15.51 2.20
N PRO A 217 -15.35 -16.80 2.49
CA PRO A 217 -15.08 -17.82 1.47
C PRO A 217 -16.23 -18.10 0.51
N ASN A 218 -17.45 -17.62 0.80
CA ASN A 218 -18.61 -17.74 -0.09
C ASN A 218 -18.66 -16.61 -1.13
N LEU A 219 -17.75 -15.63 -1.06
CA LEU A 219 -17.65 -14.56 -2.04
C LEU A 219 -16.67 -14.96 -3.16
N THR A 220 -16.86 -14.40 -4.35
CA THR A 220 -15.98 -14.68 -5.49
C THR A 220 -14.62 -13.99 -5.33
N LEU A 221 -13.57 -14.63 -5.84
CA LEU A 221 -12.25 -14.02 -6.00
C LEU A 221 -12.02 -13.49 -7.43
N ASP A 222 -13.03 -13.60 -8.31
CA ASP A 222 -12.94 -13.17 -9.72
C ASP A 222 -13.23 -11.68 -9.88
N ASN A 223 -13.92 -11.06 -8.91
CA ASN A 223 -14.30 -9.65 -8.92
C ASN A 223 -14.00 -8.98 -7.58
N SER A 224 -13.65 -7.70 -7.63
CA SER A 224 -13.33 -6.89 -6.46
C SER A 224 -14.54 -6.32 -5.69
N ASP A 225 -15.77 -6.72 -6.07
CA ASP A 225 -17.03 -6.14 -5.60
C ASP A 225 -17.72 -6.93 -4.48
N PHE A 226 -17.11 -8.01 -4.02
CA PHE A 226 -17.64 -8.91 -2.97
C PHE A 226 -18.97 -9.59 -3.34
N SER A 227 -19.19 -9.86 -4.62
CA SER A 227 -20.33 -10.64 -5.08
C SER A 227 -20.20 -12.11 -4.66
N LEU A 228 -21.33 -12.83 -4.67
CA LEU A 228 -21.36 -14.25 -4.29
C LEU A 228 -20.58 -15.10 -5.29
N ARG A 229 -19.88 -16.10 -4.77
CA ARG A 229 -19.25 -17.15 -5.57
C ARG A 229 -20.35 -17.97 -6.25
N ARG A 230 -20.26 -18.12 -7.57
CA ARG A 230 -21.19 -18.92 -8.39
C ARG A 230 -20.66 -20.34 -8.58
#